data_03f2744b4d6010ce4144abf25b54738f
#
_entry.id   03f2744b4d6010ce4144abf25b54738f
#
_cell.length_a   1.000
_cell.length_b   1.000
_cell.length_c   1.000
_cell.angle_alpha   90.00
_cell.angle_beta   90.00
_cell.angle_gamma   90.00
#
_symmetry.space_group_name_H-M   'P 1'
#
loop_
_entity.id
_entity.type
_entity.pdbx_description
1 polymer ?
#
loop_
_entity_poly.entity_id
_entity_poly.type
_entity_poly.pdbx_seq_one_letter_code
_entity_poly.pdbx_strand_id
1 'polypeptide(L)'
;MKKTLLFIALFCFAAGSVFAQGKVAVIDVQLVTVQSKAGAKAMAELKTLEDGAVKKLQEKDAEVKKLADSINKQKASLSPAALQDKNLELNKKSVELDRLQKDLSAELQTKQAIKLEELFKELEPVITDYAKEKNYDVVFIKQPGVMAYANPAIDITKDIISRFDIKWSKKGTK
;
A
#
# COMPACT_ATOMS: atom_id res chain seq x y z
N MET A 1 59.06 33.87 30.00
CA MET A 1 57.80 34.37 29.41
C MET A 1 57.59 34.02 27.92
N LYS A 2 58.65 33.76 27.10
CA LYS A 2 58.49 33.42 25.68
C LYS A 2 58.15 31.96 25.41
N LYS A 3 58.39 31.04 26.35
CA LYS A 3 58.11 29.61 26.19
C LYS A 3 56.67 29.19 26.55
N THR A 4 55.97 29.97 27.37
CA THR A 4 54.56 29.72 27.75
C THR A 4 53.58 30.18 26.70
N LEU A 5 53.94 31.17 25.87
CA LEU A 5 53.09 31.62 24.75
C LEU A 5 53.05 30.63 23.60
N LEU A 6 54.12 29.80 23.43
CA LEU A 6 54.16 28.77 22.36
C LEU A 6 53.24 27.58 22.66
N PHE A 7 52.99 27.26 23.94
CA PHE A 7 52.12 26.15 24.33
C PHE A 7 50.63 26.48 24.19
N ILE A 8 50.25 27.76 24.36
CA ILE A 8 48.84 28.18 24.21
C ILE A 8 48.43 28.23 22.73
N ALA A 9 49.36 28.60 21.82
CA ALA A 9 49.09 28.59 20.38
C ALA A 9 48.91 27.18 19.79
N LEU A 10 49.53 26.14 20.37
CA LEU A 10 49.42 24.78 19.91
C LEU A 10 48.10 24.09 20.38
N PHE A 11 47.50 24.54 21.45
CA PHE A 11 46.23 24.00 21.98
C PHE A 11 44.99 24.51 21.25
N CYS A 12 45.06 25.67 20.58
CA CYS A 12 43.95 26.24 19.80
C CYS A 12 43.79 25.57 18.40
N PHE A 13 44.76 24.80 17.91
CA PHE A 13 44.70 24.19 16.58
C PHE A 13 44.07 22.79 16.60
N ALA A 14 43.76 22.25 17.78
CA ALA A 14 43.08 20.95 17.95
C ALA A 14 41.53 21.08 18.03
N ALA A 15 40.97 22.26 17.75
CA ALA A 15 39.54 22.40 17.46
C ALA A 15 39.28 21.79 16.07
N GLY A 16 39.38 20.45 16.00
CA GLY A 16 39.05 19.67 14.83
C GLY A 16 37.66 20.07 14.36
N SER A 17 37.55 20.49 13.11
CA SER A 17 36.28 20.74 12.43
C SER A 17 35.42 19.49 12.60
N VAL A 18 34.53 19.51 13.57
CA VAL A 18 33.42 18.55 13.63
C VAL A 18 32.57 18.86 12.41
N PHE A 19 32.94 18.28 11.28
CA PHE A 19 32.03 18.18 10.15
C PHE A 19 30.79 17.49 10.72
N ALA A 20 29.73 18.22 10.94
CA ALA A 20 28.43 17.68 11.25
C ALA A 20 28.06 16.79 10.05
N GLN A 21 28.41 15.51 10.13
CA GLN A 21 28.04 14.53 9.13
C GLN A 21 26.54 14.34 9.27
N GLY A 22 25.79 14.87 8.31
CA GLY A 22 24.33 14.80 8.32
C GLY A 22 23.89 13.33 8.53
N LYS A 23 23.05 13.10 9.53
CA LYS A 23 22.59 11.78 9.90
C LYS A 23 21.43 11.37 8.97
N VAL A 24 21.65 10.35 8.17
CA VAL A 24 20.71 9.86 7.17
C VAL A 24 20.14 8.52 7.61
N ALA A 25 18.85 8.32 7.34
CA ALA A 25 18.17 7.04 7.49
C ALA A 25 17.43 6.63 6.22
N VAL A 26 17.11 5.35 6.11
CA VAL A 26 16.24 4.81 5.07
C VAL A 26 15.09 4.03 5.69
N ILE A 27 13.94 4.05 5.02
CA ILE A 27 12.73 3.31 5.42
C ILE A 27 12.12 2.60 4.21
N ASP A 28 11.74 1.36 4.41
CA ASP A 28 10.95 0.57 3.46
C ASP A 28 9.47 0.68 3.82
N VAL A 29 8.76 1.62 3.17
CA VAL A 29 7.33 1.86 3.42
C VAL A 29 6.48 0.67 2.98
N GLN A 30 6.89 -0.09 1.95
CA GLN A 30 6.18 -1.29 1.54
C GLN A 30 6.23 -2.35 2.63
N LEU A 31 7.41 -2.54 3.24
CA LEU A 31 7.59 -3.46 4.35
C LEU A 31 6.77 -3.03 5.58
N VAL A 32 6.71 -1.73 5.88
CA VAL A 32 5.83 -1.20 6.94
C VAL A 32 4.37 -1.52 6.65
N THR A 33 3.91 -1.32 5.40
CA THR A 33 2.54 -1.61 4.99
C THR A 33 2.19 -3.10 5.17
N VAL A 34 3.12 -4.01 4.86
CA VAL A 34 2.86 -5.45 4.96
C VAL A 34 2.96 -5.96 6.40
N GLN A 35 3.90 -5.45 7.20
CA GLN A 35 4.25 -6.02 8.50
C GLN A 35 3.61 -5.31 9.70
N SER A 36 3.07 -4.09 9.53
CA SER A 36 2.41 -3.39 10.64
C SER A 36 0.98 -3.90 10.87
N LYS A 37 0.50 -3.74 12.11
CA LYS A 37 -0.90 -4.07 12.47
C LYS A 37 -1.91 -3.25 11.66
N ALA A 38 -1.61 -1.98 11.41
CA ALA A 38 -2.44 -1.10 10.59
C ALA A 38 -2.51 -1.60 9.14
N GLY A 39 -1.35 -1.95 8.57
CA GLY A 39 -1.26 -2.51 7.23
C GLY A 39 -1.96 -3.86 7.11
N ALA A 40 -1.75 -4.77 8.06
CA ALA A 40 -2.43 -6.05 8.10
C ALA A 40 -3.97 -5.90 8.14
N LYS A 41 -4.48 -4.92 8.90
CA LYS A 41 -5.91 -4.62 8.92
C LYS A 41 -6.40 -4.07 7.58
N ALA A 42 -5.67 -3.13 6.98
CA ALA A 42 -6.01 -2.57 5.67
C ALA A 42 -6.05 -3.66 4.59
N MET A 43 -5.07 -4.57 4.58
CA MET A 43 -5.02 -5.70 3.65
C MET A 43 -6.18 -6.69 3.88
N ALA A 44 -6.57 -6.97 5.12
CA ALA A 44 -7.73 -7.81 5.43
C ALA A 44 -9.04 -7.19 4.93
N GLU A 45 -9.22 -5.87 5.09
CA GLU A 45 -10.38 -5.15 4.56
C GLU A 45 -10.43 -5.19 3.02
N LEU A 46 -9.30 -4.97 2.34
CA LEU A 46 -9.20 -5.06 0.89
C LEU A 46 -9.50 -6.48 0.39
N LYS A 47 -9.00 -7.50 1.09
CA LYS A 47 -9.31 -8.89 0.73
C LYS A 47 -10.80 -9.20 0.88
N THR A 48 -11.46 -8.71 1.90
CA THR A 48 -12.91 -8.88 2.06
C THR A 48 -13.69 -8.25 0.90
N LEU A 49 -13.25 -7.08 0.43
CA LEU A 49 -13.85 -6.42 -0.73
C LEU A 49 -13.62 -7.23 -2.02
N GLU A 50 -12.40 -7.74 -2.20
CA GLU A 50 -12.03 -8.60 -3.33
C GLU A 50 -12.87 -9.88 -3.36
N ASP A 51 -12.97 -10.59 -2.23
CA ASP A 51 -13.76 -11.82 -2.10
C ASP A 51 -15.25 -11.54 -2.41
N GLY A 52 -15.78 -10.40 -1.96
CA GLY A 52 -17.13 -9.95 -2.28
C GLY A 52 -17.33 -9.64 -3.77
N ALA A 53 -16.36 -9.02 -4.43
CA ALA A 53 -16.39 -8.75 -5.86
C ALA A 53 -16.34 -10.04 -6.68
N VAL A 54 -15.45 -10.97 -6.32
CA VAL A 54 -15.34 -12.30 -6.96
C VAL A 54 -16.67 -13.05 -6.85
N LYS A 55 -17.31 -13.05 -5.68
CA LYS A 55 -18.60 -13.71 -5.49
C LYS A 55 -19.69 -13.12 -6.40
N LYS A 56 -19.79 -11.78 -6.47
CA LYS A 56 -20.75 -11.11 -7.36
C LYS A 56 -20.54 -11.47 -8.83
N LEU A 57 -19.26 -11.52 -9.27
CA LEU A 57 -18.94 -11.93 -10.65
C LEU A 57 -19.32 -13.38 -10.92
N GLN A 58 -19.02 -14.29 -9.99
CA GLN A 58 -19.38 -15.71 -10.12
C GLN A 58 -20.90 -15.92 -10.20
N GLU A 59 -21.69 -15.19 -9.38
CA GLU A 59 -23.14 -15.25 -9.43
C GLU A 59 -23.69 -14.78 -10.80
N LYS A 60 -23.16 -13.68 -11.33
CA LYS A 60 -23.56 -13.15 -12.65
C LYS A 60 -23.11 -14.05 -13.81
N ASP A 61 -21.90 -14.57 -13.75
CA ASP A 61 -21.41 -15.52 -14.75
C ASP A 61 -22.26 -16.80 -14.78
N ALA A 62 -22.64 -17.32 -13.60
CA ALA A 62 -23.54 -18.47 -13.51
C ALA A 62 -24.93 -18.20 -14.12
N GLU A 63 -25.48 -16.97 -13.95
CA GLU A 63 -26.73 -16.56 -14.60
C GLU A 63 -26.61 -16.59 -16.13
N VAL A 64 -25.53 -16.01 -16.67
CA VAL A 64 -25.25 -15.98 -18.11
C VAL A 64 -25.13 -17.40 -18.67
N LYS A 65 -24.32 -18.25 -18.02
CA LYS A 65 -24.14 -19.65 -18.41
C LYS A 65 -25.45 -20.43 -18.38
N LYS A 66 -26.25 -20.29 -17.32
CA LYS A 66 -27.55 -20.95 -17.20
C LYS A 66 -28.52 -20.54 -18.32
N LEU A 67 -28.52 -19.27 -18.70
CA LEU A 67 -29.35 -18.79 -19.81
C LEU A 67 -28.87 -19.36 -21.14
N ALA A 68 -27.55 -19.35 -21.40
CA ALA A 68 -26.96 -19.95 -22.60
C ALA A 68 -27.29 -21.45 -22.73
N ASP A 69 -27.16 -22.21 -21.65
CA ASP A 69 -27.51 -23.63 -21.60
C ASP A 69 -28.99 -23.87 -21.84
N SER A 70 -29.84 -23.02 -21.29
CA SER A 70 -31.30 -23.08 -21.50
C SER A 70 -31.66 -22.86 -22.99
N ILE A 71 -31.04 -21.84 -23.61
CA ILE A 71 -31.23 -21.56 -25.04
C ILE A 71 -30.80 -22.77 -25.87
N ASN A 72 -29.62 -23.31 -25.60
CA ASN A 72 -29.10 -24.48 -26.34
C ASN A 72 -30.01 -25.69 -26.22
N LYS A 73 -30.55 -26.00 -25.04
CA LYS A 73 -31.46 -27.11 -24.79
C LYS A 73 -32.81 -26.93 -25.48
N GLN A 74 -33.29 -25.73 -25.59
CA GLN A 74 -34.63 -25.40 -26.11
C GLN A 74 -34.61 -24.97 -27.58
N LYS A 75 -33.44 -24.83 -28.22
CA LYS A 75 -33.27 -24.26 -29.56
C LYS A 75 -34.14 -24.95 -30.64
N ALA A 76 -34.33 -26.26 -30.53
CA ALA A 76 -35.15 -27.02 -31.51
C ALA A 76 -36.66 -26.84 -31.31
N SER A 77 -37.11 -26.41 -30.13
CA SER A 77 -38.53 -26.24 -29.77
C SER A 77 -39.02 -24.81 -29.77
N LEU A 78 -38.11 -23.84 -29.83
CA LEU A 78 -38.43 -22.40 -29.82
C LEU A 78 -38.84 -21.91 -31.21
N SER A 79 -39.82 -21.00 -31.28
CA SER A 79 -40.07 -20.24 -32.50
C SER A 79 -38.89 -19.31 -32.83
N PRO A 80 -38.68 -18.94 -34.13
CA PRO A 80 -37.63 -17.99 -34.50
C PRO A 80 -37.62 -16.69 -33.71
N ALA A 81 -38.78 -16.10 -33.46
CA ALA A 81 -38.92 -14.89 -32.67
C ALA A 81 -38.49 -15.11 -31.22
N ALA A 82 -38.98 -16.18 -30.56
CA ALA A 82 -38.59 -16.49 -29.18
C ALA A 82 -37.10 -16.80 -29.04
N LEU A 83 -36.48 -17.42 -30.02
CA LEU A 83 -35.03 -17.65 -30.04
C LEU A 83 -34.27 -16.35 -30.19
N GLN A 84 -34.74 -15.42 -31.03
CA GLN A 84 -34.15 -14.10 -31.17
C GLN A 84 -34.21 -13.32 -29.86
N ASP A 85 -35.37 -13.27 -29.20
CA ASP A 85 -35.54 -12.57 -27.90
C ASP A 85 -34.60 -13.12 -26.82
N LYS A 86 -34.47 -14.46 -26.74
CA LYS A 86 -33.56 -15.08 -25.78
C LYS A 86 -32.09 -14.78 -26.08
N ASN A 87 -31.69 -14.71 -27.34
CA ASN A 87 -30.34 -14.32 -27.73
C ASN A 87 -30.06 -12.85 -27.42
N LEU A 88 -31.03 -11.95 -27.58
CA LEU A 88 -30.92 -10.56 -27.17
C LEU A 88 -30.77 -10.43 -25.64
N GLU A 89 -31.54 -11.21 -24.87
CA GLU A 89 -31.39 -11.27 -23.41
C GLU A 89 -30.01 -11.78 -23.00
N LEU A 90 -29.50 -12.84 -23.61
CA LEU A 90 -28.17 -13.37 -23.36
C LEU A 90 -27.09 -12.33 -23.64
N ASN A 91 -27.18 -11.66 -24.79
CA ASN A 91 -26.24 -10.60 -25.15
C ASN A 91 -26.25 -9.46 -24.12
N LYS A 92 -27.45 -9.01 -23.71
CA LYS A 92 -27.61 -7.99 -22.68
C LYS A 92 -26.96 -8.41 -21.36
N LYS A 93 -27.21 -9.63 -20.88
CA LYS A 93 -26.61 -10.15 -19.64
C LYS A 93 -25.09 -10.31 -19.75
N SER A 94 -24.56 -10.69 -20.90
CA SER A 94 -23.12 -10.77 -21.15
C SER A 94 -22.46 -9.38 -21.10
N VAL A 95 -23.09 -8.37 -21.71
CA VAL A 95 -22.61 -6.97 -21.63
C VAL A 95 -22.67 -6.44 -20.19
N GLU A 96 -23.71 -6.78 -19.44
CA GLU A 96 -23.83 -6.42 -18.01
C GLU A 96 -22.72 -7.05 -17.17
N LEU A 97 -22.36 -8.32 -17.44
CA LEU A 97 -21.24 -8.99 -16.76
C LEU A 97 -19.90 -8.29 -17.05
N ASP A 98 -19.63 -7.99 -18.33
CA ASP A 98 -18.40 -7.27 -18.72
C ASP A 98 -18.30 -5.89 -18.04
N ARG A 99 -19.42 -5.17 -17.97
CA ARG A 99 -19.46 -3.88 -17.25
C ARG A 99 -19.20 -4.06 -15.76
N LEU A 100 -19.89 -5.01 -15.12
CA LEU A 100 -19.69 -5.31 -13.71
C LEU A 100 -18.24 -5.66 -13.39
N GLN A 101 -17.57 -6.43 -14.24
CA GLN A 101 -16.16 -6.76 -14.07
C GLN A 101 -15.26 -5.52 -14.10
N LYS A 102 -15.50 -4.60 -15.05
CA LYS A 102 -14.75 -3.34 -15.17
C LYS A 102 -15.00 -2.43 -13.97
N ASP A 103 -16.25 -2.29 -13.57
CA ASP A 103 -16.66 -1.43 -12.46
C ASP A 103 -16.06 -1.91 -11.13
N LEU A 104 -16.15 -3.23 -10.84
CA LEU A 104 -15.56 -3.83 -9.65
C LEU A 104 -14.02 -3.72 -9.64
N SER A 105 -13.38 -3.89 -10.80
CA SER A 105 -11.92 -3.72 -10.91
C SER A 105 -11.50 -2.28 -10.60
N ALA A 106 -12.21 -1.29 -11.16
CA ALA A 106 -11.95 0.12 -10.91
C ALA A 106 -12.22 0.50 -9.44
N GLU A 107 -13.32 -0.04 -8.87
CA GLU A 107 -13.64 0.16 -7.44
C GLU A 107 -12.53 -0.38 -6.53
N LEU A 108 -12.06 -1.61 -6.78
CA LEU A 108 -10.97 -2.23 -5.99
C LEU A 108 -9.68 -1.42 -6.08
N GLN A 109 -9.29 -0.97 -7.27
CA GLN A 109 -8.11 -0.12 -7.46
C GLN A 109 -8.24 1.20 -6.68
N THR A 110 -9.41 1.83 -6.75
CA THR A 110 -9.68 3.08 -6.03
C THR A 110 -9.61 2.86 -4.52
N LYS A 111 -10.25 1.81 -4.01
CA LYS A 111 -10.22 1.47 -2.57
C LYS A 111 -8.82 1.16 -2.09
N GLN A 112 -8.02 0.44 -2.89
CA GLN A 112 -6.62 0.17 -2.58
C GLN A 112 -5.80 1.45 -2.48
N ALA A 113 -5.94 2.36 -3.44
CA ALA A 113 -5.23 3.65 -3.43
C ALA A 113 -5.60 4.49 -2.20
N ILE A 114 -6.89 4.59 -1.88
CA ILE A 114 -7.38 5.31 -0.69
C ILE A 114 -6.81 4.70 0.59
N LYS A 115 -6.83 3.37 0.72
CA LYS A 115 -6.31 2.69 1.92
C LYS A 115 -4.80 2.87 2.11
N LEU A 116 -4.03 2.86 1.03
CA LEU A 116 -2.60 3.15 1.08
C LEU A 116 -2.32 4.60 1.45
N GLU A 117 -3.10 5.54 0.92
CA GLU A 117 -2.99 6.97 1.26
C GLU A 117 -3.33 7.21 2.74
N GLU A 118 -4.42 6.62 3.24
CA GLU A 118 -4.79 6.70 4.66
C GLU A 118 -3.68 6.15 5.56
N LEU A 119 -3.11 4.99 5.20
CA LEU A 119 -2.02 4.38 5.93
C LEU A 119 -0.76 5.27 5.95
N PHE A 120 -0.43 5.87 4.80
CA PHE A 120 0.71 6.76 4.69
C PHE A 120 0.54 8.04 5.54
N LYS A 121 -0.64 8.66 5.53
CA LYS A 121 -0.98 9.82 6.38
C LYS A 121 -0.84 9.52 7.87
N GLU A 122 -1.13 8.30 8.28
CA GLU A 122 -0.94 7.86 9.68
C GLU A 122 0.52 7.56 10.01
N LEU A 123 1.29 7.09 9.03
CA LEU A 123 2.70 6.72 9.18
C LEU A 123 3.62 7.94 9.19
N GLU A 124 3.35 8.94 8.37
CA GLU A 124 4.19 10.15 8.20
C GLU A 124 4.56 10.83 9.52
N PRO A 125 3.61 11.11 10.43
CA PRO A 125 3.97 11.71 11.71
C PRO A 125 4.83 10.79 12.59
N VAL A 126 4.71 9.46 12.47
CA VAL A 126 5.56 8.52 13.21
C VAL A 126 6.99 8.58 12.73
N ILE A 127 7.19 8.66 11.40
CA ILE A 127 8.52 8.83 10.80
C ILE A 127 9.12 10.16 11.24
N THR A 128 8.35 11.24 11.15
CA THR A 128 8.80 12.60 11.49
C THR A 128 9.20 12.71 12.96
N ASP A 129 8.39 12.18 13.87
CA ASP A 129 8.68 12.21 15.31
C ASP A 129 9.92 11.39 15.65
N TYR A 130 10.07 10.21 15.03
CA TYR A 130 11.25 9.38 15.19
C TYR A 130 12.51 10.03 14.65
N ALA A 131 12.43 10.65 13.47
CA ALA A 131 13.55 11.34 12.86
C ALA A 131 14.05 12.49 13.75
N LYS A 132 13.14 13.30 14.28
CA LYS A 132 13.46 14.39 15.22
C LYS A 132 14.09 13.86 16.52
N GLU A 133 13.50 12.82 17.13
CA GLU A 133 14.03 12.21 18.36
C GLU A 133 15.44 11.68 18.19
N LYS A 134 15.73 11.06 17.03
CA LYS A 134 17.04 10.46 16.74
C LYS A 134 18.02 11.39 16.04
N ASN A 135 17.63 12.66 15.83
CA ASN A 135 18.42 13.67 15.13
C ASN A 135 18.86 13.22 13.73
N TYR A 136 17.92 12.65 12.96
CA TYR A 136 18.14 12.41 11.53
C TYR A 136 17.84 13.71 10.77
N ASP A 137 18.72 14.06 9.84
CA ASP A 137 18.56 15.23 8.97
C ASP A 137 17.69 14.88 7.76
N VAL A 138 17.78 13.64 7.29
CA VAL A 138 17.00 13.14 6.15
C VAL A 138 16.61 11.67 6.36
N VAL A 139 15.39 11.33 5.98
CA VAL A 139 14.90 9.96 5.85
C VAL A 139 14.48 9.70 4.42
N PHE A 140 15.15 8.79 3.74
CA PHE A 140 14.80 8.39 2.38
C PHE A 140 13.87 7.18 2.39
N ILE A 141 12.89 7.20 1.47
CA ILE A 141 12.05 6.04 1.22
C ILE A 141 12.80 5.10 0.27
N LYS A 142 12.96 3.85 0.68
CA LYS A 142 13.55 2.79 -0.12
C LYS A 142 12.56 2.40 -1.22
N GLN A 143 12.90 2.75 -2.45
CA GLN A 143 12.09 2.41 -3.63
C GLN A 143 12.90 1.52 -4.57
N PRO A 144 12.35 0.36 -5.01
CA PRO A 144 12.98 -0.45 -6.05
C PRO A 144 13.25 0.39 -7.31
N GLY A 145 14.45 0.25 -7.87
CA GLY A 145 14.88 0.98 -9.07
C GLY A 145 15.39 2.40 -8.82
N VAL A 146 15.18 2.96 -7.63
CA VAL A 146 15.70 4.30 -7.25
C VAL A 146 16.92 4.18 -6.33
N MET A 147 16.87 3.29 -5.35
CA MET A 147 17.94 3.05 -4.38
C MET A 147 18.60 1.71 -4.66
N ALA A 148 19.84 1.74 -5.16
CA ALA A 148 20.60 0.52 -5.47
C ALA A 148 21.12 -0.18 -4.20
N TYR A 149 21.50 0.61 -3.17
CA TYR A 149 22.08 0.10 -1.93
C TYR A 149 21.83 1.07 -0.77
N ALA A 150 21.54 0.51 0.38
CA ALA A 150 21.59 1.22 1.66
C ALA A 150 22.25 0.29 2.71
N ASN A 151 23.11 0.86 3.53
CA ASN A 151 23.71 0.10 4.65
C ASN A 151 22.58 -0.29 5.62
N PRO A 152 22.47 -1.57 6.03
CA PRO A 152 21.46 -2.00 7.01
C PRO A 152 21.47 -1.21 8.33
N ALA A 153 22.64 -0.65 8.71
CA ALA A 153 22.76 0.15 9.92
C ALA A 153 21.97 1.48 9.90
N ILE A 154 21.61 1.99 8.72
CA ILE A 154 20.78 3.21 8.58
C ILE A 154 19.31 2.89 8.26
N ASP A 155 18.95 1.60 8.19
CA ASP A 155 17.57 1.18 7.93
C ASP A 155 16.76 1.19 9.24
N ILE A 156 15.80 2.12 9.33
CA ILE A 156 14.95 2.32 10.50
C ILE A 156 13.58 1.65 10.37
N THR A 157 13.37 0.82 9.36
CA THR A 157 12.06 0.22 9.04
C THR A 157 11.45 -0.52 10.23
N LYS A 158 12.23 -1.35 10.92
CA LYS A 158 11.76 -2.14 12.07
C LYS A 158 11.36 -1.27 13.26
N ASP A 159 12.13 -0.21 13.52
CA ASP A 159 11.81 0.73 14.60
C ASP A 159 10.52 1.49 14.32
N ILE A 160 10.34 1.90 13.07
CA ILE A 160 9.10 2.58 12.64
C ILE A 160 7.90 1.64 12.71
N ILE A 161 8.01 0.38 12.27
CA ILE A 161 6.93 -0.62 12.42
C ILE A 161 6.52 -0.74 13.88
N SER A 162 7.49 -0.92 14.79
CA SER A 162 7.23 -1.06 16.22
C SER A 162 6.49 0.16 16.80
N ARG A 163 6.94 1.38 16.47
CA ARG A 163 6.29 2.62 16.93
C ARG A 163 4.91 2.81 16.33
N PHE A 164 4.76 2.50 15.07
CA PHE A 164 3.48 2.59 14.39
C PHE A 164 2.46 1.65 15.00
N ASP A 165 2.86 0.43 15.32
CA ASP A 165 2.01 -0.56 16.00
C ASP A 165 1.58 -0.13 17.39
N ILE A 166 2.49 0.51 18.16
CA ILE A 166 2.15 1.07 19.48
C ILE A 166 1.12 2.20 19.33
N LYS A 167 1.33 3.13 18.39
CA LYS A 167 0.41 4.23 18.13
C LYS A 167 -0.96 3.72 17.70
N TRP A 168 -0.97 2.76 16.78
CA TRP A 168 -2.18 2.14 16.27
C TRP A 168 -3.00 1.43 17.36
N SER A 169 -2.33 0.67 18.22
CA SER A 169 -2.99 -0.02 19.34
C SER A 169 -3.66 0.94 20.32
N LYS A 170 -3.07 2.11 20.56
CA LYS A 170 -3.66 3.17 21.41
C LYS A 170 -4.90 3.81 20.78
N LYS A 171 -4.97 3.88 19.45
CA LYS A 171 -6.12 4.45 18.72
C LYS A 171 -7.34 3.53 18.74
N GLY A 172 -7.13 2.22 18.73
CA GLY A 172 -8.20 1.21 18.78
C GLY A 172 -8.84 1.01 20.18
N THR A 173 -8.29 1.68 21.21
CA THR A 173 -8.77 1.55 22.61
C THR A 173 -9.63 2.76 23.03
N LYS A 174 -9.91 3.68 22.15
CA LYS A 174 -10.85 4.81 22.32
C LYS A 174 -12.12 4.55 21.53
#